data_36a19e03d6fa7a5279fbfb3e0e9835dc
#
_entry.id   36a19e03d6fa7a5279fbfb3e0e9835dc
#
_cell.length_a   1.000
_cell.length_b   1.000
_cell.length_c   1.000
_cell.angle_alpha   90.00
_cell.angle_beta   90.00
_cell.angle_gamma   90.00
#
_symmetry.space_group_name_H-M   'P 1'
#
loop_
_entity.id
_entity.type
_entity.pdbx_description
1 polymer ?
#
loop_
_entity_poly.entity_id
_entity_poly.type
_entity_poly.pdbx_seq_one_letter_code
_entity_poly.pdbx_strand_id
1 'polypeptide(L)'
;TTPPVGTGYIDAVMMMPTAWNIEKQALDVTSKYGLDERVSINDAYQTATVSFSSMLPLVAGIAVIFIAGYLLIYNVFYISIAQDIRFYGMLKTLGTTARQIRKIVYRKAIKLSLMGIPIGLLLGWPIGRLLLPAIVNMLTDDIRIVTTVNPLIFLVAIVFSAITVFISCQKPAILAAKVSPMEALHYIEQAGGKKKQRRSKHISTMMMAK
;
A
#
# COMPACT_ATOMS: atom_id res chain seq x y z
N THR A 1 16.21 29.87 -41.55
CA THR A 1 15.60 30.61 -42.70
C THR A 1 14.45 31.38 -42.16
N THR A 2 14.59 32.74 -42.11
CA THR A 2 13.49 33.63 -41.70
C THR A 2 12.30 33.45 -42.67
N PRO A 3 11.06 33.31 -42.18
CA PRO A 3 9.91 33.24 -43.05
C PRO A 3 9.74 34.54 -43.84
N PRO A 4 9.26 34.49 -45.08
CA PRO A 4 9.06 35.68 -45.90
C PRO A 4 8.09 36.65 -45.21
N VAL A 5 8.40 37.97 -45.32
CA VAL A 5 7.61 39.06 -44.78
C VAL A 5 6.17 38.96 -45.32
N GLY A 6 5.18 38.73 -44.45
CA GLY A 6 3.75 38.58 -44.83
C GLY A 6 3.11 37.22 -44.52
N THR A 7 3.90 36.22 -44.12
CA THR A 7 3.37 34.93 -43.61
C THR A 7 3.32 34.93 -42.11
N GLY A 8 2.26 35.48 -41.54
CA GLY A 8 1.93 35.34 -40.13
C GLY A 8 1.37 33.96 -39.85
N TYR A 9 1.78 33.32 -38.75
CA TYR A 9 1.05 32.15 -38.21
C TYR A 9 -0.24 32.67 -37.61
N ILE A 10 -1.36 32.14 -38.06
CA ILE A 10 -2.67 32.44 -37.44
C ILE A 10 -2.97 31.28 -36.47
N ASP A 11 -2.83 31.56 -35.20
CA ASP A 11 -3.27 30.61 -34.17
C ASP A 11 -4.76 30.82 -33.89
N ALA A 12 -5.59 29.86 -34.26
CA ALA A 12 -7.02 29.87 -33.98
C ALA A 12 -7.28 29.05 -32.72
N VAL A 13 -7.76 29.69 -31.66
CA VAL A 13 -8.20 29.03 -30.42
C VAL A 13 -9.68 28.71 -30.55
N MET A 14 -10.03 27.41 -30.55
CA MET A 14 -11.40 26.94 -30.57
C MET A 14 -11.83 26.43 -29.19
N MET A 15 -13.01 26.85 -28.74
CA MET A 15 -13.65 26.29 -27.56
C MET A 15 -14.60 25.16 -27.98
N MET A 16 -14.40 23.99 -27.45
CA MET A 16 -15.27 22.84 -27.72
C MET A 16 -16.52 22.89 -26.85
N PRO A 17 -17.70 22.46 -27.39
CA PRO A 17 -18.97 22.54 -26.67
C PRO A 17 -19.06 21.59 -25.46
N THR A 18 -18.26 20.53 -25.43
CA THR A 18 -18.20 19.58 -24.31
C THR A 18 -16.78 19.22 -23.95
N ALA A 19 -16.53 19.06 -22.66
CA ALA A 19 -15.24 18.66 -22.12
C ALA A 19 -14.91 17.15 -22.33
N TRP A 20 -15.85 16.40 -22.88
CA TRP A 20 -15.70 14.95 -23.08
C TRP A 20 -15.15 14.64 -24.47
N ASN A 21 -14.05 13.88 -24.54
CA ASN A 21 -13.46 13.37 -25.79
C ASN A 21 -13.02 14.48 -26.78
N ILE A 22 -12.37 15.53 -26.26
CA ILE A 22 -11.95 16.71 -27.03
C ILE A 22 -11.05 16.34 -28.22
N GLU A 23 -10.17 15.37 -28.04
CA GLU A 23 -9.28 14.89 -29.09
C GLU A 23 -10.07 14.42 -30.34
N LYS A 24 -11.14 13.65 -30.13
CA LYS A 24 -12.03 13.23 -31.22
C LYS A 24 -12.79 14.40 -31.84
N GLN A 25 -13.27 15.33 -31.01
CA GLN A 25 -13.98 16.52 -31.52
C GLN A 25 -13.04 17.44 -32.31
N ALA A 26 -11.79 17.61 -31.83
CA ALA A 26 -10.78 18.38 -32.52
C ALA A 26 -10.43 17.75 -33.88
N LEU A 27 -10.20 16.43 -33.91
CA LEU A 27 -9.93 15.69 -35.15
C LEU A 27 -11.11 15.77 -36.15
N ASP A 28 -12.35 15.71 -35.68
CA ASP A 28 -13.55 15.81 -36.52
C ASP A 28 -13.68 17.20 -37.16
N VAL A 29 -13.38 18.25 -36.40
CA VAL A 29 -13.38 19.63 -36.88
C VAL A 29 -12.24 19.84 -37.89
N THR A 30 -11.03 19.40 -37.58
CA THR A 30 -9.85 19.59 -38.46
C THR A 30 -9.96 18.81 -39.75
N SER A 31 -10.47 17.58 -39.72
CA SER A 31 -10.73 16.77 -40.92
C SER A 31 -11.76 17.43 -41.83
N LYS A 32 -12.78 18.06 -41.25
CA LYS A 32 -13.83 18.76 -41.98
C LYS A 32 -13.32 20.03 -42.68
N TYR A 33 -12.29 20.67 -42.17
CA TYR A 33 -11.74 21.91 -42.74
C TYR A 33 -10.36 21.72 -43.39
N GLY A 34 -9.86 20.50 -43.47
CA GLY A 34 -8.57 20.18 -44.12
C GLY A 34 -7.34 20.72 -43.39
N LEU A 35 -7.42 20.83 -42.07
CA LEU A 35 -6.38 21.42 -41.19
C LEU A 35 -5.58 20.36 -40.42
N ASP A 36 -5.39 19.19 -40.99
CA ASP A 36 -4.95 17.95 -40.31
C ASP A 36 -3.56 18.00 -39.66
N GLU A 37 -2.72 18.99 -39.92
CA GLU A 37 -1.30 18.90 -39.47
C GLU A 37 -0.92 19.70 -38.23
N ARG A 38 -1.81 20.50 -37.60
CA ARG A 38 -1.38 21.43 -36.53
C ARG A 38 -2.42 21.67 -35.44
N VAL A 39 -3.04 20.64 -34.92
CA VAL A 39 -3.87 20.81 -33.74
C VAL A 39 -3.08 20.49 -32.49
N SER A 40 -2.73 21.51 -31.70
CA SER A 40 -2.24 21.32 -30.35
C SER A 40 -3.40 21.48 -29.37
N ILE A 41 -3.67 20.43 -28.61
CA ILE A 41 -4.61 20.48 -27.49
C ILE A 41 -3.89 21.17 -26.33
N ASN A 42 -4.55 22.10 -25.66
CA ASN A 42 -3.98 22.82 -24.54
C ASN A 42 -3.51 21.82 -23.45
N ASP A 43 -2.20 21.81 -23.14
CA ASP A 43 -1.59 20.90 -22.18
C ASP A 43 -2.19 21.03 -20.77
N ALA A 44 -2.64 22.23 -20.39
CA ALA A 44 -3.36 22.43 -19.13
C ALA A 44 -4.71 21.70 -19.10
N TYR A 45 -5.33 21.46 -20.24
CA TYR A 45 -6.55 20.69 -20.35
C TYR A 45 -6.25 19.18 -20.38
N GLN A 46 -5.23 18.75 -21.08
CA GLN A 46 -4.78 17.34 -21.07
C GLN A 46 -4.41 16.87 -19.66
N THR A 47 -3.77 17.72 -18.87
CA THR A 47 -3.44 17.42 -17.47
C THR A 47 -4.66 17.48 -16.54
N ALA A 48 -5.68 18.28 -16.87
CA ALA A 48 -6.91 18.39 -16.08
C ALA A 48 -7.92 17.27 -16.37
N THR A 49 -7.97 16.76 -17.60
CA THR A 49 -8.80 15.60 -17.97
C THR A 49 -8.00 14.31 -17.76
N VAL A 50 -8.09 13.76 -16.56
CA VAL A 50 -7.51 12.43 -16.28
C VAL A 50 -8.26 11.43 -17.16
N SER A 51 -7.66 11.07 -18.29
CA SER A 51 -8.19 10.02 -19.17
C SER A 51 -8.25 8.71 -18.40
N PHE A 52 -9.27 7.89 -18.62
CA PHE A 52 -9.41 6.58 -17.99
C PHE A 52 -8.17 5.70 -18.18
N SER A 53 -7.51 5.82 -19.34
CA SER A 53 -6.25 5.13 -19.65
C SER A 53 -5.08 5.58 -18.76
N SER A 54 -5.04 6.86 -18.36
CA SER A 54 -4.02 7.40 -17.44
C SER A 54 -4.28 7.01 -15.98
N MET A 55 -5.54 6.71 -15.63
CA MET A 55 -5.89 6.22 -14.29
C MET A 55 -5.49 4.76 -14.06
N LEU A 56 -5.44 3.94 -15.10
CA LEU A 56 -5.16 2.51 -14.98
C LEU A 56 -3.81 2.21 -14.30
N PRO A 57 -2.67 2.80 -14.73
CA PRO A 57 -1.39 2.59 -14.05
C PRO A 57 -1.37 3.13 -12.62
N LEU A 58 -2.07 4.23 -12.35
CA LEU A 58 -2.19 4.78 -11.00
C LEU A 58 -2.93 3.81 -10.07
N VAL A 59 -4.09 3.32 -10.49
CA VAL A 59 -4.90 2.34 -9.74
C VAL A 59 -4.12 1.03 -9.55
N ALA A 60 -3.42 0.56 -10.58
CA ALA A 60 -2.55 -0.61 -10.48
C ALA A 60 -1.44 -0.40 -9.46
N GLY A 61 -0.77 0.74 -9.46
CA GLY A 61 0.25 1.10 -8.46
C GLY A 61 -0.30 1.11 -7.03
N ILE A 62 -1.45 1.74 -6.82
CA ILE A 62 -2.12 1.76 -5.51
C ILE A 62 -2.49 0.33 -5.07
N ALA A 63 -2.99 -0.50 -5.98
CA ALA A 63 -3.33 -1.89 -5.69
C ALA A 63 -2.09 -2.72 -5.27
N VAL A 64 -0.96 -2.54 -5.96
CA VAL A 64 0.30 -3.21 -5.62
C VAL A 64 0.77 -2.79 -4.22
N ILE A 65 0.76 -1.49 -3.91
CA ILE A 65 1.12 -0.97 -2.59
C ILE A 65 0.19 -1.53 -1.52
N PHE A 66 -1.12 -1.58 -1.78
CA PHE A 66 -2.10 -2.15 -0.87
C PHE A 66 -1.82 -3.63 -0.59
N ILE A 67 -1.58 -4.44 -1.64
CA ILE A 67 -1.30 -5.87 -1.51
C ILE A 67 0.02 -6.10 -0.75
N ALA A 68 1.07 -5.35 -1.07
CA ALA A 68 2.36 -5.44 -0.38
C ALA A 68 2.21 -5.10 1.11
N GLY A 69 1.55 -3.99 1.44
CA GLY A 69 1.25 -3.59 2.82
C GLY A 69 0.39 -4.62 3.55
N TYR A 70 -0.66 -5.13 2.89
CA TYR A 70 -1.51 -6.19 3.42
C TYR A 70 -0.71 -7.44 3.78
N LEU A 71 0.13 -7.94 2.86
CA LEU A 71 0.93 -9.14 3.08
C LEU A 71 1.95 -8.96 4.20
N LEU A 72 2.62 -7.82 4.24
CA LEU A 72 3.61 -7.52 5.28
C LEU A 72 2.95 -7.48 6.66
N ILE A 73 1.86 -6.74 6.81
CA ILE A 73 1.13 -6.64 8.08
C ILE A 73 0.55 -8.01 8.47
N TYR A 74 -0.04 -8.74 7.51
CA TYR A 74 -0.54 -10.09 7.73
C TYR A 74 0.55 -11.02 8.27
N ASN A 75 1.73 -11.04 7.64
CA ASN A 75 2.84 -11.90 8.06
C ASN A 75 3.34 -11.56 9.46
N VAL A 76 3.51 -10.27 9.78
CA VAL A 76 3.94 -9.82 11.11
C VAL A 76 2.95 -10.24 12.18
N PHE A 77 1.64 -10.04 11.95
CA PHE A 77 0.61 -10.46 12.90
C PHE A 77 0.50 -11.98 12.99
N TYR A 78 0.65 -12.70 11.87
CA TYR A 78 0.64 -14.17 11.86
C TYR A 78 1.77 -14.74 12.73
N ILE A 79 3.00 -14.22 12.57
CA ILE A 79 4.16 -14.64 13.39
C ILE A 79 3.94 -14.27 14.86
N SER A 80 3.47 -13.05 15.14
CA SER A 80 3.19 -12.61 16.52
C SER A 80 2.15 -13.52 17.20
N ILE A 81 1.09 -13.89 16.49
CA ILE A 81 0.05 -14.78 17.03
C ILE A 81 0.58 -16.19 17.20
N ALA A 82 1.40 -16.70 16.26
CA ALA A 82 2.03 -17.99 16.38
C ALA A 82 2.94 -18.10 17.63
N GLN A 83 3.63 -17.01 17.97
CA GLN A 83 4.41 -16.92 19.21
C GLN A 83 3.52 -16.86 20.46
N ASP A 84 2.38 -16.18 20.38
CA ASP A 84 1.44 -15.99 21.48
C ASP A 84 0.40 -17.14 21.61
N ILE A 85 0.46 -18.20 20.81
CA ILE A 85 -0.53 -19.30 20.79
C ILE A 85 -0.71 -19.89 22.19
N ARG A 86 0.39 -20.08 22.92
CA ARG A 86 0.38 -20.58 24.30
C ARG A 86 -0.41 -19.67 25.24
N PHE A 87 -0.20 -18.37 25.12
CA PHE A 87 -0.91 -17.37 25.93
C PHE A 87 -2.41 -17.39 25.65
N TYR A 88 -2.80 -17.44 24.35
CA TYR A 88 -4.22 -17.52 23.98
C TYR A 88 -4.88 -18.85 24.39
N GLY A 89 -4.12 -19.95 24.35
CA GLY A 89 -4.59 -21.25 24.86
C GLY A 89 -4.88 -21.22 26.36
N MET A 90 -3.94 -20.67 27.17
CA MET A 90 -4.17 -20.48 28.61
C MET A 90 -5.35 -19.56 28.94
N LEU A 91 -5.53 -18.47 28.16
CA LEU A 91 -6.70 -17.61 28.33
C LEU A 91 -8.03 -18.38 28.10
N LYS A 92 -8.04 -19.30 27.15
CA LYS A 92 -9.23 -20.14 26.90
C LYS A 92 -9.52 -21.13 27.99
N THR A 93 -8.50 -21.71 28.65
CA THR A 93 -8.73 -22.58 29.83
C THR A 93 -9.32 -21.81 30.99
N LEU A 94 -9.04 -20.49 31.10
CA LEU A 94 -9.67 -19.59 32.07
C LEU A 94 -11.08 -19.11 31.66
N GLY A 95 -11.65 -19.65 30.56
CA GLY A 95 -13.00 -19.35 30.11
C GLY A 95 -13.12 -18.14 29.17
N THR A 96 -12.03 -17.61 28.62
CA THR A 96 -12.12 -16.48 27.65
C THR A 96 -12.77 -16.90 26.35
N THR A 97 -13.72 -16.09 25.89
CA THR A 97 -14.44 -16.35 24.63
C THR A 97 -13.59 -15.96 23.40
N ALA A 98 -13.85 -16.60 22.25
CA ALA A 98 -13.23 -16.29 20.98
C ALA A 98 -13.39 -14.80 20.57
N ARG A 99 -14.49 -14.16 20.98
CA ARG A 99 -14.74 -12.73 20.73
C ARG A 99 -13.80 -11.84 21.54
N GLN A 100 -13.51 -12.21 22.79
CA GLN A 100 -12.59 -11.47 23.65
C GLN A 100 -11.15 -11.56 23.14
N ILE A 101 -10.72 -12.73 22.67
CA ILE A 101 -9.39 -12.92 22.07
C ILE A 101 -9.25 -12.05 20.80
N ARG A 102 -10.24 -12.08 19.91
CA ARG A 102 -10.24 -11.17 18.75
C ARG A 102 -10.12 -9.70 19.15
N LYS A 103 -10.85 -9.27 20.16
CA LYS A 103 -10.80 -7.89 20.67
C LYS A 103 -9.41 -7.51 21.18
N ILE A 104 -8.69 -8.45 21.80
CA ILE A 104 -7.29 -8.25 22.25
C ILE A 104 -6.38 -8.02 21.04
N VAL A 105 -6.48 -8.84 20.01
CA VAL A 105 -5.67 -8.70 18.79
C VAL A 105 -5.96 -7.37 18.10
N TYR A 106 -7.23 -6.99 17.93
CA TYR A 106 -7.59 -5.69 17.35
C TYR A 106 -7.09 -4.50 18.17
N ARG A 107 -7.12 -4.59 19.51
CA ARG A 107 -6.56 -3.54 20.37
C ARG A 107 -5.04 -3.40 20.18
N LYS A 108 -4.32 -4.52 20.05
CA LYS A 108 -2.88 -4.50 19.71
C LYS A 108 -2.66 -3.82 18.34
N ALA A 109 -3.44 -4.18 17.33
CA ALA A 109 -3.36 -3.60 15.99
C ALA A 109 -3.62 -2.09 16.01
N ILE A 110 -4.67 -1.64 16.69
CA ILE A 110 -5.02 -0.22 16.82
C ILE A 110 -3.91 0.57 17.53
N LYS A 111 -3.36 0.06 18.62
CA LYS A 111 -2.24 0.71 19.32
C LYS A 111 -1.02 0.86 18.42
N LEU A 112 -0.69 -0.19 17.68
CA LEU A 112 0.46 -0.19 16.78
C LEU A 112 0.24 0.78 15.60
N SER A 113 -0.97 0.81 15.01
CA SER A 113 -1.30 1.71 13.92
C SER A 113 -1.35 3.17 14.38
N LEU A 114 -1.85 3.44 15.60
CA LEU A 114 -1.90 4.80 16.17
C LEU A 114 -0.50 5.41 16.35
N MET A 115 0.52 4.59 16.60
CA MET A 115 1.91 5.04 16.65
C MET A 115 2.59 4.98 15.26
N GLY A 116 2.32 3.94 14.49
CA GLY A 116 2.97 3.70 13.19
C GLY A 116 2.53 4.68 12.10
N ILE A 117 1.24 5.01 12.03
CA ILE A 117 0.72 5.92 10.99
C ILE A 117 1.32 7.33 11.10
N PRO A 118 1.37 8.00 12.27
CA PRO A 118 2.01 9.31 12.37
C PRO A 118 3.51 9.27 12.06
N ILE A 119 4.23 8.25 12.56
CA ILE A 119 5.65 8.09 12.27
C ILE A 119 5.87 7.86 10.78
N GLY A 120 5.06 7.00 10.15
CA GLY A 120 5.11 6.76 8.71
C GLY A 120 4.85 8.01 7.88
N LEU A 121 3.92 8.86 8.28
CA LEU A 121 3.64 10.15 7.64
C LEU A 121 4.78 11.16 7.81
N LEU A 122 5.34 11.25 9.03
CA LEU A 122 6.46 12.13 9.32
C LEU A 122 7.72 11.77 8.53
N LEU A 123 7.98 10.49 8.30
CA LEU A 123 9.12 10.03 7.50
C LEU A 123 8.79 10.01 6.00
N GLY A 124 7.58 9.62 5.64
CA GLY A 124 7.16 9.50 4.24
C GLY A 124 7.10 10.83 3.51
N TRP A 125 6.66 11.90 4.18
CA TRP A 125 6.57 13.22 3.56
C TRP A 125 7.93 13.79 3.09
N PRO A 126 8.99 13.87 3.90
CA PRO A 126 10.28 14.38 3.44
C PRO A 126 10.94 13.46 2.40
N ILE A 127 10.80 12.15 2.55
CA ILE A 127 11.30 11.18 1.58
C ILE A 127 10.59 11.35 0.24
N GLY A 128 9.27 11.47 0.25
CA GLY A 128 8.48 11.70 -0.95
C GLY A 128 8.87 13.01 -1.65
N ARG A 129 9.08 14.08 -0.88
CA ARG A 129 9.50 15.38 -1.40
C ARG A 129 10.90 15.36 -2.03
N LEU A 130 11.78 14.50 -1.53
CA LEU A 130 13.13 14.33 -2.06
C LEU A 130 13.14 13.46 -3.32
N LEU A 131 12.36 12.36 -3.32
CA LEU A 131 12.31 11.39 -4.42
C LEU A 131 11.50 11.88 -5.62
N LEU A 132 10.41 12.63 -5.39
CA LEU A 132 9.53 13.06 -6.46
C LEU A 132 10.24 13.83 -7.58
N PRO A 133 11.05 14.88 -7.30
CA PRO A 133 11.79 15.60 -8.36
C PRO A 133 12.81 14.70 -9.05
N ALA A 134 13.47 13.78 -8.33
CA ALA A 134 14.43 12.86 -8.93
C ALA A 134 13.78 11.90 -9.93
N ILE A 135 12.58 11.39 -9.61
CA ILE A 135 11.83 10.49 -10.50
C ILE A 135 11.30 11.24 -11.72
N VAL A 136 10.77 12.44 -11.52
CA VAL A 136 10.18 13.20 -12.63
C VAL A 136 11.23 13.74 -13.58
N ASN A 137 12.37 14.20 -13.07
CA ASN A 137 13.50 14.60 -13.92
C ASN A 137 14.10 13.43 -14.75
N MET A 138 13.88 12.17 -14.30
CA MET A 138 14.24 10.99 -15.09
C MET A 138 13.23 10.67 -16.21
N LEU A 139 11.99 11.11 -16.05
CA LEU A 139 10.90 10.78 -16.99
C LEU A 139 10.63 11.91 -18.00
N THR A 140 10.87 13.16 -17.62
CA THR A 140 10.55 14.33 -18.44
C THR A 140 11.44 15.51 -18.06
N ASP A 141 12.10 16.15 -19.05
CA ASP A 141 13.03 17.26 -18.84
C ASP A 141 12.35 18.62 -18.50
N ASP A 142 11.03 18.75 -18.70
CA ASP A 142 10.33 20.06 -18.69
C ASP A 142 9.25 20.26 -17.63
N ILE A 143 9.00 19.32 -16.72
CA ILE A 143 7.92 19.47 -15.72
C ILE A 143 8.43 20.13 -14.44
N ARG A 144 8.10 21.40 -14.24
CA ARG A 144 8.25 22.07 -12.94
C ARG A 144 7.21 21.56 -11.94
N ILE A 145 7.63 20.69 -11.03
CA ILE A 145 6.76 20.17 -9.98
C ILE A 145 6.59 21.22 -8.89
N VAL A 146 5.40 21.76 -8.76
CA VAL A 146 5.02 22.56 -7.59
C VAL A 146 4.49 21.63 -6.51
N THR A 147 5.33 21.30 -5.55
CA THR A 147 4.95 20.44 -4.41
C THR A 147 4.13 21.26 -3.41
N THR A 148 2.85 21.40 -3.67
CA THR A 148 1.89 22.00 -2.71
C THR A 148 1.49 20.95 -1.67
N VAL A 149 1.62 21.31 -0.40
CA VAL A 149 1.18 20.47 0.71
C VAL A 149 -0.34 20.57 0.85
N ASN A 150 -1.06 19.58 0.35
CA ASN A 150 -2.51 19.53 0.51
C ASN A 150 -2.86 18.62 1.72
N PRO A 151 -3.49 19.15 2.78
CA PRO A 151 -3.85 18.38 3.97
C PRO A 151 -4.82 17.21 3.67
N LEU A 152 -5.58 17.30 2.57
CA LEU A 152 -6.47 16.23 2.13
C LEU A 152 -5.72 14.94 1.80
N ILE A 153 -4.51 15.06 1.22
CA ILE A 153 -3.67 13.91 0.89
C ILE A 153 -3.26 13.14 2.15
N PHE A 154 -2.91 13.87 3.23
CA PHE A 154 -2.59 13.24 4.51
C PHE A 154 -3.79 12.53 5.11
N LEU A 155 -4.98 13.12 5.03
CA LEU A 155 -6.22 12.50 5.52
C LEU A 155 -6.51 11.21 4.75
N VAL A 156 -6.43 11.24 3.42
CA VAL A 156 -6.61 10.05 2.58
C VAL A 156 -5.59 8.97 2.90
N ALA A 157 -4.32 9.34 3.10
CA ALA A 157 -3.26 8.40 3.47
C ALA A 157 -3.52 7.75 4.83
N ILE A 158 -4.00 8.50 5.83
CA ILE A 158 -4.36 7.97 7.16
C ILE A 158 -5.50 6.96 7.02
N VAL A 159 -6.57 7.33 6.32
CA VAL A 159 -7.74 6.46 6.11
C VAL A 159 -7.35 5.19 5.36
N PHE A 160 -6.59 5.32 4.28
CA PHE A 160 -6.09 4.18 3.51
C PHE A 160 -5.24 3.23 4.36
N SER A 161 -4.30 3.76 5.15
CA SER A 161 -3.46 2.97 6.05
C SER A 161 -4.29 2.27 7.13
N ALA A 162 -5.26 2.97 7.73
CA ALA A 162 -6.13 2.40 8.74
C ALA A 162 -6.98 1.24 8.19
N ILE A 163 -7.55 1.40 6.98
CA ILE A 163 -8.30 0.36 6.29
C ILE A 163 -7.41 -0.85 6.00
N THR A 164 -6.19 -0.61 5.49
CA THR A 164 -5.21 -1.67 5.20
C THR A 164 -4.88 -2.49 6.45
N VAL A 165 -4.59 -1.83 7.57
CA VAL A 165 -4.31 -2.49 8.86
C VAL A 165 -5.51 -3.31 9.32
N PHE A 166 -6.72 -2.73 9.26
CA PHE A 166 -7.94 -3.40 9.70
C PHE A 166 -8.21 -4.68 8.91
N ILE A 167 -8.11 -4.62 7.59
CA ILE A 167 -8.32 -5.78 6.70
C ILE A 167 -7.23 -6.84 6.94
N SER A 168 -5.96 -6.43 7.07
CA SER A 168 -4.82 -7.32 7.27
C SER A 168 -4.90 -8.11 8.58
N CYS A 169 -5.43 -7.48 9.64
CA CYS A 169 -5.54 -8.10 10.96
C CYS A 169 -6.74 -9.06 11.09
N GLN A 170 -7.69 -9.08 10.15
CA GLN A 170 -8.90 -9.91 10.28
C GLN A 170 -8.58 -11.41 10.32
N LYS A 171 -7.82 -11.91 9.34
CA LYS A 171 -7.47 -13.35 9.27
C LYS A 171 -6.63 -13.80 10.47
N PRO A 172 -5.54 -13.10 10.86
CA PRO A 172 -4.77 -13.43 12.05
C PRO A 172 -5.60 -13.41 13.34
N ALA A 173 -6.50 -12.42 13.50
CA ALA A 173 -7.37 -12.33 14.67
C ALA A 173 -8.36 -13.51 14.79
N ILE A 174 -8.86 -14.01 13.65
CA ILE A 174 -9.70 -15.20 13.62
C ILE A 174 -8.89 -16.45 13.96
N LEU A 175 -7.65 -16.55 13.47
CA LEU A 175 -6.75 -17.65 13.77
C LEU A 175 -6.45 -17.72 15.26
N ALA A 176 -6.07 -16.60 15.90
CA ALA A 176 -5.88 -16.52 17.35
C ALA A 176 -7.11 -16.99 18.14
N ALA A 177 -8.30 -16.64 17.68
CA ALA A 177 -9.56 -17.04 18.32
C ALA A 177 -9.91 -18.51 18.15
N LYS A 178 -9.40 -19.19 17.11
CA LYS A 178 -9.65 -20.61 16.83
C LYS A 178 -8.73 -21.55 17.58
N VAL A 179 -7.60 -21.07 18.13
CA VAL A 179 -6.63 -21.90 18.86
C VAL A 179 -7.35 -22.73 19.93
N SER A 180 -7.15 -24.04 19.90
CA SER A 180 -7.70 -24.97 20.89
C SER A 180 -6.81 -25.01 22.13
N PRO A 181 -7.35 -25.16 23.35
CA PRO A 181 -6.53 -25.37 24.57
C PRO A 181 -5.60 -26.58 24.48
N MET A 182 -6.06 -27.66 23.85
CA MET A 182 -5.27 -28.88 23.61
C MET A 182 -4.08 -28.62 22.67
N GLU A 183 -4.28 -27.86 21.61
CA GLU A 183 -3.24 -27.51 20.64
C GLU A 183 -2.14 -26.66 21.28
N ALA A 184 -2.52 -25.77 22.20
CA ALA A 184 -1.58 -24.98 22.98
C ALA A 184 -0.72 -25.84 23.92
N LEU A 185 -1.26 -26.93 24.48
CA LEU A 185 -0.54 -27.89 25.31
C LEU A 185 0.42 -28.77 24.47
N HIS A 186 0.01 -29.25 23.31
CA HIS A 186 0.87 -30.01 22.40
C HIS A 186 2.10 -29.21 21.92
N TYR A 187 1.95 -27.89 21.74
CA TYR A 187 3.06 -27.00 21.43
C TYR A 187 4.10 -26.93 22.57
N ILE A 188 3.66 -27.13 23.82
CA ILE A 188 4.55 -27.17 24.99
C ILE A 188 5.38 -28.46 25.03
N GLU A 189 4.77 -29.60 24.72
CA GLU A 189 5.47 -30.88 24.71
C GLU A 189 6.54 -30.95 23.61
N GLN A 190 6.25 -30.45 22.42
CA GLN A 190 7.22 -30.43 21.30
C GLN A 190 8.39 -29.48 21.57
N ALA A 191 8.14 -28.32 22.19
CA ALA A 191 9.22 -27.38 22.55
C ALA A 191 10.03 -27.87 23.77
N GLY A 192 9.41 -28.56 24.71
CA GLY A 192 10.06 -29.15 25.89
C GLY A 192 10.83 -30.46 25.56
N GLY A 193 10.30 -31.28 24.66
CA GLY A 193 10.89 -32.57 24.26
C GLY A 193 12.22 -32.43 23.55
N LYS A 194 12.40 -31.40 22.74
CA LYS A 194 13.70 -31.17 22.05
C LYS A 194 14.84 -30.77 23.00
N LYS A 195 14.54 -30.14 24.13
CA LYS A 195 15.58 -29.83 25.14
C LYS A 195 15.93 -31.02 26.02
N LYS A 196 15.00 -31.93 26.30
CA LYS A 196 15.26 -33.11 27.14
C LYS A 196 16.03 -34.21 26.38
N GLN A 197 15.77 -34.39 25.10
CA GLN A 197 16.49 -35.41 24.29
C GLN A 197 17.98 -35.07 24.06
N ARG A 198 18.33 -33.78 24.00
CA ARG A 198 19.74 -33.37 23.84
C ARG A 198 20.58 -33.56 25.12
N ARG A 199 19.95 -33.55 26.29
CA ARG A 199 20.64 -33.77 27.59
C ARG A 199 20.81 -35.27 27.94
N SER A 200 19.90 -36.13 27.50
CA SER A 200 19.91 -37.55 27.76
C SER A 200 20.95 -38.30 26.91
N LYS A 201 21.24 -37.85 25.68
CA LYS A 201 22.20 -38.54 24.78
C LYS A 201 23.66 -38.37 25.20
N HIS A 202 24.00 -37.41 26.04
CA HIS A 202 25.40 -37.19 26.46
C HIS A 202 25.80 -37.93 27.74
N ILE A 203 24.83 -38.46 28.52
CA ILE A 203 25.11 -39.14 29.79
C ILE A 203 25.22 -40.66 29.58
N SER A 204 24.60 -41.20 28.53
CA SER A 204 24.54 -42.64 28.29
C SER A 204 25.85 -43.26 27.74
N THR A 205 26.72 -42.47 27.13
CA THR A 205 27.99 -42.99 26.54
C THR A 205 29.17 -43.01 27.51
N MET A 206 29.11 -42.30 28.63
CA MET A 206 30.19 -42.27 29.60
C MET A 206 30.03 -43.28 30.74
N MET A 207 28.89 -43.96 30.88
CA MET A 207 28.65 -44.96 31.92
C MET A 207 28.88 -46.40 31.48
N MET A 208 29.21 -46.65 30.22
CA MET A 208 29.52 -48.01 29.70
C MET A 208 31.01 -48.27 29.50
N ALA A 209 31.90 -47.37 29.92
CA ALA A 209 33.35 -47.53 29.78
C ALA A 209 34.07 -47.66 31.11
N LYS A 210 33.47 -48.41 32.07
CA LYS A 210 34.17 -48.85 33.29
C LYS A 210 33.84 -50.29 33.59
#